data_b467107e36fa1ceb8d21b0a5df9f8544
#
_entry.id   b467107e36fa1ceb8d21b0a5df9f8544
#
_cell.length_a   1.000
_cell.length_b   1.000
_cell.length_c   1.000
_cell.angle_alpha   90.00
_cell.angle_beta   90.00
_cell.angle_gamma   90.00
#
_symmetry.space_group_name_H-M   'P 1'
#
loop_
_entity.id
_entity.type
_entity.pdbx_description
1 polymer ?
#
loop_
_entity_poly.entity_id
_entity_poly.type
_entity_poly.pdbx_seq_one_letter_code
_entity_poly.pdbx_strand_id
1 'polypeptide(L)'
;RKVMFTGTPCQIEGLKSFLQKDYENLLTQDIICHGVPSPKVHSKYIEFVRKQVNGEFIEEINHRTKKNGWKDYNFYIKFNNTEYVQSHNTDLYMQAFLKNTSLRDSCYDCKFKKRNRVSDITLADFWGIESVLPEMDDDRGTSLVIVNSEKGKKIFESIKDKIECQKVDFDDAISHNPSMVSSSKPDFNREKFFENLDTISFDKLVSKYTYRPSFFGIVMNKIKRMYKKIFK
;
A
#
# COMPACT_ATOMS: atom_id res chain seq x y z
N ARG A 1 26.12 19.34 0.29
CA ARG A 1 25.17 18.71 1.22
C ARG A 1 24.58 17.46 0.57
N LYS A 2 24.48 16.33 1.27
CA LYS A 2 23.75 15.14 0.83
C LYS A 2 22.26 15.35 1.00
N VAL A 3 21.46 14.91 0.03
CA VAL A 3 20.00 15.02 0.01
C VAL A 3 19.41 13.65 -0.28
N MET A 4 18.33 13.30 0.39
CA MET A 4 17.51 12.13 0.08
C MET A 4 16.10 12.58 -0.28
N PHE A 5 15.56 12.06 -1.37
CA PHE A 5 14.18 12.28 -1.79
C PHE A 5 13.44 10.94 -1.83
N THR A 6 12.36 10.86 -1.05
CA THR A 6 11.50 9.69 -0.98
C THR A 6 10.13 9.99 -1.58
N GLY A 7 9.61 9.10 -2.40
CA GLY A 7 8.31 9.29 -3.04
C GLY A 7 7.77 8.03 -3.70
N THR A 8 6.60 8.17 -4.31
CA THR A 8 6.08 7.12 -5.19
C THR A 8 6.91 7.05 -6.49
N PRO A 9 6.87 5.93 -7.25
CA PRO A 9 7.63 5.83 -8.50
C PRO A 9 7.39 6.98 -9.47
N CYS A 10 6.14 7.42 -9.61
CA CYS A 10 5.80 8.56 -10.47
C CYS A 10 6.37 9.90 -9.97
N GLN A 11 6.52 10.07 -8.65
CA GLN A 11 7.16 11.27 -8.07
C GLN A 11 8.67 11.26 -8.31
N ILE A 12 9.33 10.09 -8.21
CA ILE A 12 10.75 9.97 -8.52
C ILE A 12 11.02 10.21 -10.01
N GLU A 13 10.20 9.64 -10.90
CA GLU A 13 10.32 9.90 -12.35
C GLU A 13 10.09 11.41 -12.65
N GLY A 14 9.09 12.03 -12.01
CA GLY A 14 8.82 13.46 -12.14
C GLY A 14 9.99 14.32 -11.66
N LEU A 15 10.58 13.97 -10.49
CA LEU A 15 11.77 14.67 -9.99
C LEU A 15 12.94 14.57 -10.97
N LYS A 16 13.25 13.36 -11.46
CA LYS A 16 14.36 13.16 -12.40
C LYS A 16 14.12 13.87 -13.74
N SER A 17 12.89 13.86 -14.24
CA SER A 17 12.50 14.61 -15.44
C SER A 17 12.64 16.12 -15.26
N PHE A 18 12.31 16.64 -14.08
CA PHE A 18 12.48 18.07 -13.75
C PHE A 18 13.96 18.47 -13.66
N LEU A 19 14.77 17.65 -13.01
CA LEU A 19 16.20 17.93 -12.79
C LEU A 19 17.04 17.80 -14.07
N GLN A 20 16.63 16.96 -15.02
CA GLN A 20 17.27 16.70 -16.33
C GLN A 20 18.74 16.26 -16.27
N LYS A 21 19.27 15.99 -15.08
CA LYS A 21 20.61 15.45 -14.85
C LYS A 21 20.67 14.67 -13.54
N ASP A 22 21.63 13.77 -13.44
CA ASP A 22 21.92 13.08 -12.18
C ASP A 22 22.83 13.93 -11.28
N TYR A 23 22.56 13.86 -9.99
CA TYR A 23 23.35 14.50 -8.93
C TYR A 23 23.95 13.42 -8.03
N GLU A 24 25.26 13.44 -7.84
CA GLU A 24 25.93 12.47 -6.97
C GLU A 24 25.48 12.56 -5.51
N ASN A 25 25.14 13.75 -5.05
CA ASN A 25 24.68 14.01 -3.69
C ASN A 25 23.19 13.79 -3.48
N LEU A 26 22.40 13.39 -4.50
CA LEU A 26 21.00 13.07 -4.41
C LEU A 26 20.78 11.55 -4.39
N LEU A 27 20.28 11.01 -3.28
CA LEU A 27 19.77 9.65 -3.18
C LEU A 27 18.26 9.67 -3.39
N THR A 28 17.77 8.80 -4.26
CA THR A 28 16.33 8.65 -4.51
C THR A 28 15.82 7.29 -4.00
N GLN A 29 14.69 7.30 -3.30
CA GLN A 29 14.04 6.09 -2.80
C GLN A 29 12.58 6.09 -3.20
N ASP A 30 12.11 5.00 -3.82
CA ASP A 30 10.69 4.79 -4.07
C ASP A 30 10.13 3.60 -3.30
N ILE A 31 8.87 3.28 -3.57
CA ILE A 31 8.14 2.18 -2.95
C ILE A 31 7.48 1.30 -4.01
N ILE A 32 7.13 0.05 -3.66
CA ILE A 32 6.15 -0.71 -4.43
C ILE A 32 4.77 -0.11 -4.15
N CYS A 33 4.25 0.65 -5.11
CA CYS A 33 3.04 1.46 -4.93
C CYS A 33 1.80 0.74 -5.46
N HIS A 34 0.82 0.48 -4.59
CA HIS A 34 -0.49 -0.06 -4.98
C HIS A 34 -1.27 0.92 -5.85
N GLY A 35 -1.30 2.19 -5.47
CA GLY A 35 -2.01 3.30 -6.09
C GLY A 35 -2.30 4.38 -5.06
N VAL A 36 -2.76 5.54 -5.51
CA VAL A 36 -3.08 6.68 -4.66
C VAL A 36 -4.59 6.88 -4.64
N PRO A 37 -5.25 6.80 -3.49
CA PRO A 37 -6.69 7.06 -3.41
C PRO A 37 -7.00 8.54 -3.66
N SER A 38 -8.23 8.81 -4.10
CA SER A 38 -8.72 10.18 -4.30
C SER A 38 -8.72 10.97 -2.99
N PRO A 39 -8.13 12.17 -2.93
CA PRO A 39 -8.20 13.04 -1.76
C PRO A 39 -9.64 13.37 -1.34
N LYS A 40 -10.56 13.51 -2.31
CA LYS A 40 -11.98 13.76 -2.04
C LYS A 40 -12.62 12.58 -1.29
N VAL A 41 -12.28 11.34 -1.67
CA VAL A 41 -12.77 10.14 -0.95
C VAL A 41 -12.24 10.12 0.47
N HIS A 42 -10.95 10.43 0.69
CA HIS A 42 -10.36 10.51 2.01
C HIS A 42 -11.06 11.58 2.87
N SER A 43 -11.25 12.80 2.35
CA SER A 43 -11.92 13.86 3.09
C SER A 43 -13.36 13.50 3.49
N LYS A 44 -14.11 12.87 2.58
CA LYS A 44 -15.47 12.39 2.87
C LYS A 44 -15.49 11.30 3.94
N TYR A 45 -14.53 10.40 3.91
CA TYR A 45 -14.40 9.36 4.92
C TYR A 45 -14.05 9.95 6.29
N ILE A 46 -13.10 10.88 6.37
CA ILE A 46 -12.74 11.54 7.63
C ILE A 46 -13.95 12.29 8.23
N GLU A 47 -14.72 12.97 7.40
CA GLU A 47 -15.95 13.64 7.85
C GLU A 47 -17.00 12.63 8.36
N PHE A 48 -17.15 11.49 7.69
CA PHE A 48 -18.03 10.40 8.12
C PHE A 48 -17.61 9.84 9.48
N VAL A 49 -16.34 9.50 9.67
CA VAL A 49 -15.84 8.98 10.96
C VAL A 49 -15.99 10.02 12.06
N ARG A 50 -15.63 11.28 11.79
CA ARG A 50 -15.77 12.38 12.75
C ARG A 50 -17.20 12.49 13.28
N LYS A 51 -18.21 12.40 12.40
CA LYS A 51 -19.62 12.41 12.79
C LYS A 51 -20.01 11.16 13.59
N GLN A 52 -19.51 10.00 13.19
CA GLN A 52 -19.81 8.71 13.83
C GLN A 52 -19.38 8.66 15.29
N VAL A 53 -18.18 9.21 15.61
CA VAL A 53 -17.60 9.17 16.95
C VAL A 53 -17.75 10.51 17.73
N ASN A 54 -18.46 11.49 17.18
CA ASN A 54 -18.53 12.85 17.70
C ASN A 54 -17.14 13.46 17.95
N GLY A 55 -16.21 13.22 17.02
CA GLY A 55 -14.85 13.72 17.10
C GLY A 55 -14.77 15.22 16.82
N GLU A 56 -13.93 15.94 17.55
CA GLU A 56 -13.73 17.39 17.36
C GLU A 56 -12.54 17.69 16.47
N PHE A 57 -11.34 17.82 17.04
CA PHE A 57 -10.11 18.11 16.33
C PHE A 57 -9.26 16.85 16.14
N ILE A 58 -8.76 16.63 14.92
CA ILE A 58 -7.88 15.51 14.61
C ILE A 58 -6.48 15.85 15.07
N GLU A 59 -5.90 14.99 15.92
CA GLU A 59 -4.51 15.06 16.38
C GLU A 59 -3.61 14.14 15.56
N GLU A 60 -4.09 12.95 15.19
CA GLU A 60 -3.31 11.96 14.46
C GLU A 60 -4.20 11.15 13.51
N ILE A 61 -3.68 10.82 12.33
CA ILE A 61 -4.24 9.80 11.43
C ILE A 61 -3.14 8.79 11.11
N ASN A 62 -3.40 7.52 11.37
CA ASN A 62 -2.50 6.43 11.02
C ASN A 62 -3.26 5.37 10.22
N HIS A 63 -2.95 5.27 8.93
CA HIS A 63 -3.62 4.33 8.02
C HIS A 63 -3.22 2.87 8.27
N ARG A 64 -2.20 2.62 9.09
CA ARG A 64 -1.63 1.29 9.27
C ARG A 64 -0.95 1.15 10.63
N THR A 65 -1.72 1.30 11.71
CA THR A 65 -1.18 0.99 13.04
C THR A 65 -1.07 -0.53 13.24
N LYS A 66 0.08 -0.97 13.73
CA LYS A 66 0.44 -2.38 13.89
C LYS A 66 0.15 -2.90 15.31
N LYS A 67 -0.79 -2.31 16.05
CA LYS A 67 -1.13 -2.73 17.43
C LYS A 67 -1.51 -4.22 17.54
N ASN A 68 -2.09 -4.78 16.48
CA ASN A 68 -2.53 -6.19 16.42
C ASN A 68 -1.60 -7.06 15.53
N GLY A 69 -0.38 -6.60 15.24
CA GLY A 69 0.53 -7.25 14.31
C GLY A 69 0.59 -6.55 12.94
N TRP A 70 1.55 -6.99 12.14
CA TRP A 70 1.77 -6.42 10.81
C TRP A 70 0.73 -6.88 9.79
N LYS A 71 0.27 -8.13 9.90
CA LYS A 71 -0.70 -8.73 8.97
C LYS A 71 -2.13 -8.26 9.26
N ASP A 72 -2.46 -7.95 10.52
CA ASP A 72 -3.78 -7.47 10.95
C ASP A 72 -3.74 -6.03 11.47
N TYR A 73 -3.30 -5.14 10.60
CA TYR A 73 -3.19 -3.71 10.93
C TYR A 73 -4.57 -3.01 10.94
N ASN A 74 -4.61 -1.87 11.65
CA ASN A 74 -5.81 -1.06 11.78
C ASN A 74 -5.65 0.32 11.16
N PHE A 75 -6.77 0.91 10.71
CA PHE A 75 -6.89 2.33 10.50
C PHE A 75 -7.17 3.01 11.85
N TYR A 76 -6.49 4.11 12.13
CA TYR A 76 -6.58 4.81 13.40
C TYR A 76 -6.71 6.31 13.18
N ILE A 77 -7.63 6.93 13.93
CA ILE A 77 -7.73 8.38 14.04
C ILE A 77 -7.81 8.72 15.52
N LYS A 78 -6.95 9.65 15.95
CA LYS A 78 -7.01 10.26 17.27
C LYS A 78 -7.63 11.64 17.15
N PHE A 79 -8.72 11.86 17.87
CA PHE A 79 -9.30 13.17 18.10
C PHE A 79 -8.91 13.63 19.52
N ASN A 80 -9.00 14.94 19.80
CA ASN A 80 -8.72 15.45 21.15
C ASN A 80 -9.65 14.89 22.22
N ASN A 81 -10.86 14.48 21.86
CA ASN A 81 -11.91 13.99 22.76
C ASN A 81 -12.27 12.51 22.62
N THR A 82 -11.80 11.82 21.58
CA THR A 82 -12.13 10.40 21.31
C THR A 82 -11.16 9.77 20.33
N GLU A 83 -11.26 8.45 20.12
CA GLU A 83 -10.46 7.70 19.16
C GLU A 83 -11.35 6.83 18.27
N TYR A 84 -10.88 6.61 17.04
CA TYR A 84 -11.45 5.64 16.10
C TYR A 84 -10.39 4.62 15.74
N VAL A 85 -10.69 3.33 15.90
CA VAL A 85 -9.81 2.20 15.52
C VAL A 85 -10.64 1.17 14.79
N GLN A 86 -10.22 0.79 13.59
CA GLN A 86 -10.93 -0.21 12.81
C GLN A 86 -9.95 -1.10 12.03
N SER A 87 -10.14 -2.42 12.06
CA SER A 87 -9.33 -3.34 11.26
C SER A 87 -9.45 -3.01 9.76
N HIS A 88 -8.32 -3.08 9.04
CA HIS A 88 -8.28 -2.86 7.59
C HIS A 88 -9.27 -3.74 6.81
N ASN A 89 -9.65 -4.90 7.37
CA ASN A 89 -10.60 -5.82 6.77
C ASN A 89 -12.06 -5.33 6.82
N THR A 90 -12.37 -4.40 7.71
CA THR A 90 -13.73 -3.89 7.94
C THR A 90 -13.83 -2.37 7.82
N ASP A 91 -12.70 -1.68 7.87
CA ASP A 91 -12.66 -0.24 7.66
C ASP A 91 -13.09 0.15 6.25
N LEU A 92 -14.03 1.08 6.15
CA LEU A 92 -14.68 1.42 4.87
C LEU A 92 -13.71 2.07 3.87
N TYR A 93 -12.81 2.94 4.34
CA TYR A 93 -11.83 3.56 3.47
C TYR A 93 -10.80 2.56 2.97
N MET A 94 -10.32 1.69 3.87
CA MET A 94 -9.38 0.64 3.51
C MET A 94 -10.01 -0.36 2.54
N GLN A 95 -11.30 -0.69 2.69
CA GLN A 95 -12.01 -1.54 1.74
C GLN A 95 -12.10 -0.88 0.35
N ALA A 96 -12.47 0.40 0.26
CA ALA A 96 -12.52 1.13 -1.00
C ALA A 96 -11.13 1.24 -1.66
N PHE A 97 -10.07 1.38 -0.85
CA PHE A 97 -8.68 1.43 -1.32
C PHE A 97 -8.19 0.06 -1.81
N LEU A 98 -8.29 -0.97 -0.97
CA LEU A 98 -7.75 -2.31 -1.26
C LEU A 98 -8.52 -3.03 -2.39
N LYS A 99 -9.79 -2.64 -2.63
CA LYS A 99 -10.60 -3.15 -3.74
C LYS A 99 -10.48 -2.29 -5.01
N ASN A 100 -9.59 -1.33 -5.03
CA ASN A 100 -9.32 -0.45 -6.17
C ASN A 100 -10.51 0.41 -6.60
N THR A 101 -11.46 0.70 -5.72
CA THR A 101 -12.62 1.56 -6.04
C THR A 101 -12.24 3.03 -5.97
N SER A 102 -11.39 3.42 -5.02
CA SER A 102 -11.11 4.83 -4.69
C SER A 102 -9.85 5.41 -5.32
N LEU A 103 -9.09 4.67 -6.12
CA LEU A 103 -7.82 5.12 -6.68
C LEU A 103 -8.02 6.23 -7.72
N ARG A 104 -6.97 7.04 -7.94
CA ARG A 104 -6.89 7.99 -9.04
C ARG A 104 -6.85 7.26 -10.39
N ASP A 105 -7.43 7.86 -11.43
CA ASP A 105 -7.49 7.26 -12.78
C ASP A 105 -6.11 6.89 -13.32
N SER A 106 -5.13 7.76 -13.15
CA SER A 106 -3.74 7.52 -13.57
C SER A 106 -3.08 6.30 -12.92
N CYS A 107 -3.61 5.78 -11.80
CA CYS A 107 -3.07 4.60 -11.14
C CYS A 107 -3.50 3.29 -11.82
N TYR A 108 -4.55 3.30 -12.62
CA TYR A 108 -5.03 2.12 -13.35
C TYR A 108 -4.26 1.86 -14.66
N ASP A 109 -3.59 2.88 -15.19
CA ASP A 109 -2.67 2.75 -16.32
C ASP A 109 -1.30 3.38 -15.97
N CYS A 110 -0.74 2.95 -14.85
CA CYS A 110 0.48 3.51 -14.30
C CYS A 110 1.71 3.09 -15.13
N LYS A 111 2.36 4.04 -15.79
CA LYS A 111 3.56 3.82 -16.60
C LYS A 111 4.83 3.57 -15.78
N PHE A 112 4.75 3.71 -14.46
CA PHE A 112 5.89 3.67 -13.55
C PHE A 112 6.02 2.33 -12.80
N LYS A 113 5.10 1.39 -13.02
CA LYS A 113 5.17 0.01 -12.49
C LYS A 113 5.98 -0.84 -13.46
N LYS A 114 7.27 -0.98 -13.19
CA LYS A 114 8.23 -1.69 -14.05
C LYS A 114 9.34 -2.31 -13.20
N ARG A 115 9.99 -3.36 -13.70
CA ARG A 115 11.12 -4.02 -13.00
C ARG A 115 12.29 -3.06 -12.80
N ASN A 116 12.65 -2.33 -13.86
CA ASN A 116 13.77 -1.39 -13.82
C ASN A 116 13.28 -0.03 -13.31
N ARG A 117 13.58 0.27 -12.06
CA ARG A 117 13.25 1.53 -11.41
C ARG A 117 14.32 2.57 -11.67
N VAL A 118 13.92 3.84 -11.71
CA VAL A 118 14.86 4.98 -11.83
C VAL A 118 15.33 5.50 -10.48
N SER A 119 14.71 5.06 -9.39
CA SER A 119 15.17 5.32 -8.03
C SER A 119 16.46 4.55 -7.73
N ASP A 120 17.23 5.01 -6.76
CA ASP A 120 18.44 4.30 -6.31
C ASP A 120 18.08 3.06 -5.48
N ILE A 121 17.01 3.15 -4.69
CA ILE A 121 16.49 2.07 -3.83
C ILE A 121 14.96 2.05 -3.91
N THR A 122 14.38 0.84 -3.97
CA THR A 122 12.94 0.60 -3.79
C THR A 122 12.70 -0.12 -2.47
N LEU A 123 11.80 0.39 -1.64
CA LEU A 123 11.34 -0.27 -0.42
C LEU A 123 9.93 -0.79 -0.56
N ALA A 124 9.64 -1.89 0.12
CA ALA A 124 8.28 -2.43 0.21
C ALA A 124 8.10 -3.28 1.47
N ASP A 125 6.84 -3.59 1.79
CA ASP A 125 6.55 -4.72 2.66
C ASP A 125 6.82 -6.03 1.91
N PHE A 126 7.43 -6.99 2.57
CA PHE A 126 7.67 -8.29 1.98
C PHE A 126 6.45 -9.22 2.14
N TRP A 127 5.39 -8.94 1.38
CA TRP A 127 4.23 -9.82 1.34
C TRP A 127 4.60 -11.21 0.83
N GLY A 128 4.18 -12.25 1.53
CA GLY A 128 4.50 -13.64 1.19
C GLY A 128 5.83 -14.13 1.75
N ILE A 129 6.48 -13.37 2.65
CA ILE A 129 7.74 -13.74 3.28
C ILE A 129 7.66 -15.12 3.96
N GLU A 130 6.50 -15.49 4.51
CA GLU A 130 6.27 -16.78 5.14
C GLU A 130 6.48 -17.99 4.21
N SER A 131 6.47 -17.76 2.90
CA SER A 131 6.73 -18.79 1.89
C SER A 131 8.12 -18.73 1.28
N VAL A 132 8.85 -17.61 1.45
CA VAL A 132 10.18 -17.39 0.86
C VAL A 132 11.28 -17.49 1.92
N LEU A 133 11.08 -16.84 3.06
CA LEU A 133 12.00 -16.80 4.21
C LEU A 133 11.21 -16.87 5.52
N PRO A 134 10.63 -18.03 5.87
CA PRO A 134 9.76 -18.17 7.05
C PRO A 134 10.47 -17.79 8.36
N GLU A 135 11.78 -17.95 8.45
CA GLU A 135 12.59 -17.58 9.61
C GLU A 135 12.66 -16.05 9.86
N MET A 136 12.35 -15.23 8.85
CA MET A 136 12.27 -13.77 8.97
C MET A 136 10.84 -13.25 9.14
N ASP A 137 9.85 -14.12 9.26
CA ASP A 137 8.44 -13.74 9.48
C ASP A 137 8.11 -13.70 10.98
N ASP A 138 8.27 -12.54 11.60
CA ASP A 138 8.02 -12.30 13.03
C ASP A 138 6.72 -11.52 13.33
N ASP A 139 5.86 -11.31 12.31
CA ASP A 139 4.66 -10.47 12.35
C ASP A 139 4.90 -9.00 12.74
N ARG A 140 6.16 -8.54 12.72
CA ARG A 140 6.50 -7.09 12.84
C ARG A 140 6.57 -6.42 11.49
N GLY A 141 6.73 -7.22 10.44
CA GLY A 141 6.85 -6.83 9.05
C GLY A 141 8.28 -6.68 8.59
N THR A 142 8.70 -7.62 7.76
CA THR A 142 10.00 -7.58 7.10
C THR A 142 9.94 -6.68 5.87
N SER A 143 10.94 -5.83 5.71
CA SER A 143 11.06 -4.94 4.57
C SER A 143 11.73 -5.65 3.39
N LEU A 144 11.17 -5.50 2.19
CA LEU A 144 11.83 -5.82 0.95
C LEU A 144 12.63 -4.61 0.47
N VAL A 145 13.92 -4.81 0.21
CA VAL A 145 14.82 -3.78 -0.33
C VAL A 145 15.32 -4.21 -1.71
N ILE A 146 15.03 -3.40 -2.72
CA ILE A 146 15.55 -3.60 -4.08
C ILE A 146 16.53 -2.48 -4.38
N VAL A 147 17.77 -2.86 -4.68
CA VAL A 147 18.85 -1.94 -5.03
C VAL A 147 18.89 -1.76 -6.54
N ASN A 148 18.65 -0.55 -7.04
CA ASN A 148 18.47 -0.28 -8.46
C ASN A 148 19.67 0.42 -9.11
N SER A 149 20.62 0.98 -8.34
CA SER A 149 21.77 1.72 -8.85
C SER A 149 23.03 1.43 -8.05
N GLU A 150 24.21 1.74 -8.63
CA GLU A 150 25.49 1.68 -7.91
C GLU A 150 25.54 2.63 -6.70
N LYS A 151 24.85 3.76 -6.77
CA LYS A 151 24.69 4.69 -5.65
C LYS A 151 23.87 4.07 -4.52
N GLY A 152 22.75 3.45 -4.86
CA GLY A 152 21.91 2.68 -3.92
C GLY A 152 22.69 1.54 -3.28
N LYS A 153 23.50 0.81 -4.08
CA LYS A 153 24.36 -0.28 -3.59
C LYS A 153 25.36 0.20 -2.57
N LYS A 154 26.08 1.29 -2.85
CA LYS A 154 27.05 1.87 -1.90
C LYS A 154 26.40 2.25 -0.59
N ILE A 155 25.19 2.82 -0.62
CA ILE A 155 24.45 3.20 0.60
C ILE A 155 24.00 1.94 1.35
N PHE A 156 23.42 0.95 0.66
CA PHE A 156 22.98 -0.30 1.29
C PHE A 156 24.16 -1.02 1.97
N GLU A 157 25.28 -1.19 1.28
CA GLU A 157 26.47 -1.83 1.85
C GLU A 157 27.02 -1.07 3.07
N SER A 158 26.89 0.26 3.13
CA SER A 158 27.35 1.07 4.28
C SER A 158 26.55 0.87 5.56
N ILE A 159 25.35 0.28 5.47
CA ILE A 159 24.46 0.01 6.61
C ILE A 159 24.25 -1.50 6.85
N LYS A 160 24.75 -2.36 5.98
CA LYS A 160 24.49 -3.80 5.99
C LYS A 160 24.82 -4.46 7.31
N ASP A 161 25.92 -4.07 7.93
CA ASP A 161 26.37 -4.61 9.23
C ASP A 161 25.50 -4.14 10.42
N LYS A 162 24.57 -3.21 10.18
CA LYS A 162 23.66 -2.65 11.20
C LYS A 162 22.25 -3.19 11.08
N ILE A 163 21.98 -4.05 10.11
CA ILE A 163 20.66 -4.61 9.84
C ILE A 163 20.80 -6.14 9.65
N GLU A 164 19.77 -6.86 10.03
CA GLU A 164 19.62 -8.26 9.64
C GLU A 164 19.03 -8.30 8.22
N CYS A 165 19.73 -8.93 7.29
CA CYS A 165 19.27 -9.02 5.91
C CYS A 165 19.71 -10.33 5.24
N GLN A 166 18.84 -10.84 4.38
CA GLN A 166 19.09 -12.03 3.57
C GLN A 166 18.76 -11.74 2.12
N LYS A 167 19.60 -12.26 1.21
CA LYS A 167 19.39 -12.11 -0.23
C LYS A 167 18.36 -13.14 -0.70
N VAL A 168 17.41 -12.70 -1.52
CA VAL A 168 16.38 -13.52 -2.15
C VAL A 168 16.39 -13.32 -3.66
N ASP A 169 15.80 -14.27 -4.39
CA ASP A 169 15.52 -14.09 -5.81
C ASP A 169 14.50 -12.98 -6.03
N PHE A 170 14.63 -12.21 -7.10
CA PHE A 170 13.78 -11.08 -7.39
C PHE A 170 12.31 -11.51 -7.67
N ASP A 171 12.12 -12.57 -8.43
CA ASP A 171 10.77 -13.03 -8.81
C ASP A 171 10.05 -13.65 -7.61
N ASP A 172 10.76 -14.37 -6.74
CA ASP A 172 10.22 -14.84 -5.46
C ASP A 172 9.82 -13.66 -4.57
N ALA A 173 10.69 -12.66 -4.44
CA ALA A 173 10.45 -11.48 -3.61
C ALA A 173 9.22 -10.67 -4.03
N ILE A 174 8.90 -10.60 -5.33
CA ILE A 174 7.76 -9.84 -5.84
C ILE A 174 6.51 -10.69 -6.09
N SER A 175 6.57 -12.00 -5.91
CA SER A 175 5.48 -12.93 -6.21
C SER A 175 4.14 -12.57 -5.55
N HIS A 176 4.19 -12.00 -4.34
CA HIS A 176 3.04 -11.47 -3.60
C HIS A 176 2.93 -9.93 -3.65
N ASN A 177 3.77 -9.27 -4.46
CA ASN A 177 3.79 -7.82 -4.69
C ASN A 177 3.54 -7.46 -6.18
N PRO A 178 2.40 -7.85 -6.79
CA PRO A 178 2.16 -7.64 -8.22
C PRO A 178 2.21 -6.16 -8.62
N SER A 179 2.01 -5.25 -7.67
CA SER A 179 2.13 -3.80 -7.87
C SER A 179 3.54 -3.32 -8.23
N MET A 180 4.55 -4.19 -8.15
CA MET A 180 5.89 -3.88 -8.67
C MET A 180 5.87 -3.66 -10.18
N VAL A 181 5.11 -4.50 -10.90
CA VAL A 181 5.15 -4.57 -12.38
C VAL A 181 3.78 -4.41 -13.05
N SER A 182 2.68 -4.42 -12.29
CA SER A 182 1.34 -4.37 -12.85
C SER A 182 0.49 -3.29 -12.21
N SER A 183 -0.26 -2.54 -13.04
CA SER A 183 -1.24 -1.58 -12.55
C SER A 183 -2.42 -2.27 -11.91
N SER A 184 -3.02 -1.64 -10.89
CA SER A 184 -4.28 -2.07 -10.32
C SER A 184 -5.38 -1.99 -11.37
N LYS A 185 -6.30 -2.96 -11.38
CA LYS A 185 -7.49 -2.87 -12.23
C LYS A 185 -8.60 -2.14 -11.47
N PRO A 186 -9.34 -1.22 -12.13
CA PRO A 186 -10.46 -0.54 -11.47
C PRO A 186 -11.55 -1.55 -11.06
N ASP A 187 -12.21 -1.27 -9.94
CA ASP A 187 -13.46 -1.95 -9.61
C ASP A 187 -14.52 -1.60 -10.65
N PHE A 188 -15.33 -2.56 -11.09
CA PHE A 188 -16.35 -2.37 -12.13
C PHE A 188 -17.45 -1.36 -11.74
N ASN A 189 -17.65 -1.09 -10.44
CA ASN A 189 -18.60 -0.09 -9.96
C ASN A 189 -17.97 1.29 -9.70
N ARG A 190 -16.70 1.48 -10.04
CA ARG A 190 -15.95 2.70 -9.71
C ARG A 190 -16.63 3.97 -10.20
N GLU A 191 -17.13 4.01 -11.43
CA GLU A 191 -17.82 5.17 -11.98
C GLU A 191 -19.03 5.53 -11.11
N LYS A 192 -19.90 4.54 -10.82
CA LYS A 192 -21.07 4.72 -9.95
C LYS A 192 -20.70 5.14 -8.53
N PHE A 193 -19.55 4.68 -8.02
CA PHE A 193 -19.03 5.10 -6.73
C PHE A 193 -18.75 6.61 -6.73
N PHE A 194 -18.07 7.13 -7.73
CA PHE A 194 -17.73 8.56 -7.81
C PHE A 194 -18.95 9.43 -8.14
N GLU A 195 -19.86 8.99 -8.99
CA GLU A 195 -21.14 9.68 -9.25
C GLU A 195 -21.98 9.90 -7.99
N ASN A 196 -21.93 8.93 -7.07
CA ASN A 196 -22.73 8.96 -5.83
C ASN A 196 -21.94 9.44 -4.60
N LEU A 197 -20.68 9.82 -4.75
CA LEU A 197 -19.80 10.20 -3.63
C LEU A 197 -20.33 11.37 -2.80
N ASP A 198 -21.05 12.29 -3.41
CA ASP A 198 -21.63 13.47 -2.74
C ASP A 198 -23.10 13.32 -2.36
N THR A 199 -23.77 12.25 -2.81
CA THR A 199 -25.24 12.13 -2.72
C THR A 199 -25.71 11.15 -1.64
N ILE A 200 -24.89 10.15 -1.29
CA ILE A 200 -25.22 9.15 -0.28
C ILE A 200 -24.16 9.10 0.82
N SER A 201 -24.52 8.56 1.99
CA SER A 201 -23.59 8.41 3.11
C SER A 201 -22.46 7.46 2.76
N PHE A 202 -21.27 7.67 3.37
CA PHE A 202 -20.05 6.94 3.01
C PHE A 202 -20.16 5.42 3.24
N ASP A 203 -20.84 5.00 4.30
CA ASP A 203 -21.11 3.58 4.58
C ASP A 203 -21.97 2.91 3.50
N LYS A 204 -23.06 3.58 3.07
CA LYS A 204 -23.90 3.10 1.97
C LYS A 204 -23.15 3.10 0.63
N LEU A 205 -22.33 4.12 0.40
CA LEU A 205 -21.50 4.23 -0.80
C LEU A 205 -20.58 3.01 -0.93
N VAL A 206 -19.77 2.74 0.11
CA VAL A 206 -18.81 1.62 0.10
C VAL A 206 -19.54 0.28 0.07
N SER A 207 -20.62 0.11 0.85
CA SER A 207 -21.38 -1.14 0.86
C SER A 207 -22.02 -1.48 -0.48
N LYS A 208 -22.43 -0.48 -1.25
CA LYS A 208 -23.13 -0.65 -2.52
C LYS A 208 -22.19 -0.78 -3.72
N TYR A 209 -21.10 -0.03 -3.73
CA TYR A 209 -20.27 0.12 -4.91
C TYR A 209 -18.83 -0.41 -4.78
N THR A 210 -18.44 -0.93 -3.61
CA THR A 210 -17.16 -1.61 -3.47
C THR A 210 -17.37 -3.12 -3.50
N TYR A 211 -16.65 -3.80 -4.38
CA TYR A 211 -16.75 -5.25 -4.55
C TYR A 211 -16.60 -5.98 -3.20
N ARG A 212 -17.58 -6.80 -2.89
CA ARG A 212 -17.54 -7.77 -1.79
C ARG A 212 -17.75 -9.16 -2.38
N PRO A 213 -16.84 -10.11 -2.16
CA PRO A 213 -17.09 -11.47 -2.59
C PRO A 213 -18.38 -11.98 -1.93
N SER A 214 -19.24 -12.64 -2.70
CA SER A 214 -20.42 -13.29 -2.13
C SER A 214 -20.00 -14.32 -1.07
N PHE A 215 -20.88 -14.66 -0.13
CA PHE A 215 -20.63 -15.71 0.86
C PHE A 215 -20.14 -17.01 0.19
N PHE A 216 -20.77 -17.39 -0.91
CA PHE A 216 -20.36 -18.56 -1.72
C PHE A 216 -18.94 -18.39 -2.28
N GLY A 217 -18.57 -17.22 -2.76
CA GLY A 217 -17.21 -16.90 -3.22
C GLY A 217 -16.17 -16.99 -2.12
N ILE A 218 -16.51 -16.58 -0.90
CA ILE A 218 -15.63 -16.70 0.28
C ILE A 218 -15.40 -18.18 0.64
N VAL A 219 -16.47 -18.97 0.67
CA VAL A 219 -16.41 -20.42 0.96
C VAL A 219 -15.58 -21.15 -0.10
N MET A 220 -15.81 -20.89 -1.39
CA MET A 220 -15.06 -21.50 -2.49
C MET A 220 -13.58 -21.12 -2.46
N ASN A 221 -13.24 -19.88 -2.10
CA ASN A 221 -11.84 -19.47 -1.92
C ASN A 221 -11.16 -20.15 -0.73
N LYS A 222 -11.88 -20.35 0.38
CA LYS A 222 -11.36 -21.16 1.53
C LYS A 222 -11.11 -22.60 1.12
N ILE A 223 -12.05 -23.24 0.41
CA ILE A 223 -11.91 -24.59 -0.12
C ILE A 223 -10.70 -24.70 -1.04
N LYS A 224 -10.55 -23.79 -2.01
CA LYS A 224 -9.37 -23.75 -2.90
C LYS A 224 -8.05 -23.61 -2.14
N ARG A 225 -8.00 -22.80 -1.07
CA ARG A 225 -6.81 -22.67 -0.24
C ARG A 225 -6.51 -23.94 0.56
N MET A 226 -7.53 -24.63 1.06
CA MET A 226 -7.37 -25.92 1.74
C MET A 226 -6.85 -26.99 0.77
N TYR A 227 -7.44 -27.12 -0.43
CA TYR A 227 -6.95 -28.03 -1.46
C TYR A 227 -5.47 -27.78 -1.81
N LYS A 228 -5.07 -26.51 -1.99
CA LYS A 228 -3.66 -26.17 -2.24
C LYS A 228 -2.70 -26.52 -1.08
N LYS A 229 -3.19 -26.60 0.16
CA LYS A 229 -2.38 -27.01 1.32
C LYS A 229 -2.26 -28.53 1.45
N ILE A 230 -3.24 -29.29 0.94
CA ILE A 230 -3.28 -30.77 1.04
C ILE A 230 -2.49 -31.42 -0.10
N PHE A 231 -2.41 -30.77 -1.26
CA PHE A 231 -1.77 -31.28 -2.48
C PHE A 231 -0.45 -30.55 -2.83
N LYS A 232 0.19 -29.89 -1.86
CA LYS A 232 1.57 -29.45 -1.85
C LYS A 232 2.34 -30.30 -0.82
#